data_c6f0ee155cd5b9db805ed34102d5378b
#
_entry.id   c6f0ee155cd5b9db805ed34102d5378b
#
_cell.length_a   1.000
_cell.length_b   1.000
_cell.length_c   1.000
_cell.angle_alpha   90.00
_cell.angle_beta   90.00
_cell.angle_gamma   90.00
#
_symmetry.space_group_name_H-M   'P 1'
#
loop_
_entity.id
_entity.type
_entity.pdbx_description
1 polymer ?
#
loop_
_entity_poly.entity_id
_entity_poly.type
_entity_poly.pdbx_seq_one_letter_code
_entity_poly.pdbx_strand_id
1 'polypeptide(L)'
;QLTRFEYYRMITTAKTPDEREKYCREALELYDNFTYAANELAVATIQKDTPDSNILEPFVSKSAPVELLSNQAIALLHEGKYTKADSVLTLVPEEAVSEDLQAIVQALAGYYNDAFEKVAATSPFNEVVMLLAMKKNQEAWDKISTMDVETAREYYIKAIAANRLEKIGDAIMSIEKALELDPSLLEVAKVDGDIIDLLPEEQKIK
;
A
#
# COMPACT_ATOMS: atom_id res chain seq x y z
N GLN A 1 31.17 -24.75 9.48
CA GLN A 1 29.97 -24.39 8.74
C GLN A 1 28.78 -24.47 9.69
N LEU A 2 28.02 -23.38 9.80
CA LEU A 2 26.84 -23.30 10.66
C LEU A 2 25.68 -24.16 10.09
N THR A 3 24.93 -24.76 10.99
CA THR A 3 23.73 -25.55 10.65
C THR A 3 22.51 -24.62 10.47
N ARG A 4 21.43 -25.16 9.85
CA ARG A 4 20.14 -24.44 9.76
C ARG A 4 19.61 -24.04 11.14
N PHE A 5 19.81 -24.89 12.17
CA PHE A 5 19.38 -24.60 13.53
C PHE A 5 20.13 -23.42 14.14
N GLU A 6 21.45 -23.36 13.93
CA GLU A 6 22.27 -22.24 14.39
C GLU A 6 21.85 -20.93 13.71
N TYR A 7 21.64 -20.96 12.39
CA TYR A 7 21.11 -19.80 11.67
C TYR A 7 19.71 -19.41 12.15
N TYR A 8 18.81 -20.37 12.36
CA TYR A 8 17.50 -20.11 12.93
C TYR A 8 17.62 -19.31 14.24
N ARG A 9 18.50 -19.73 15.15
CA ARG A 9 18.72 -19.00 16.41
C ARG A 9 19.27 -17.60 16.19
N MET A 10 20.24 -17.43 15.30
CA MET A 10 20.82 -16.11 14.98
C MET A 10 19.77 -15.18 14.38
N ILE A 11 18.99 -15.66 13.44
CA ILE A 11 17.93 -14.88 12.80
C ILE A 11 16.85 -14.47 13.82
N THR A 12 16.40 -15.43 14.64
CA THR A 12 15.37 -15.20 15.65
C THR A 12 15.79 -14.20 16.72
N THR A 13 17.08 -14.18 17.08
CA THR A 13 17.64 -13.30 18.12
C THR A 13 18.24 -12.01 17.56
N ALA A 14 18.24 -11.82 16.25
CA ALA A 14 18.71 -10.60 15.62
C ALA A 14 17.94 -9.38 16.14
N LYS A 15 18.66 -8.32 16.50
CA LYS A 15 18.08 -7.13 17.14
C LYS A 15 17.65 -6.05 16.15
N THR A 16 18.17 -6.10 14.93
CA THR A 16 17.91 -5.12 13.89
C THR A 16 17.54 -5.81 12.56
N PRO A 17 16.77 -5.15 11.67
CA PRO A 17 16.53 -5.66 10.33
C PRO A 17 17.82 -5.91 9.54
N ASP A 18 18.86 -5.10 9.72
CA ASP A 18 20.16 -5.28 9.05
C ASP A 18 20.87 -6.56 9.49
N GLU A 19 20.90 -6.84 10.79
CA GLU A 19 21.45 -8.11 11.31
C GLU A 19 20.66 -9.31 10.80
N ARG A 20 19.34 -9.21 10.82
CA ARG A 20 18.45 -10.27 10.32
C ARG A 20 18.70 -10.54 8.86
N GLU A 21 18.73 -9.50 8.03
CA GLU A 21 19.03 -9.62 6.61
C GLU A 21 20.37 -10.32 6.37
N LYS A 22 21.42 -9.90 7.08
CA LYS A 22 22.77 -10.49 6.97
C LYS A 22 22.73 -12.01 7.23
N TYR A 23 22.16 -12.42 8.35
CA TYR A 23 22.11 -13.82 8.74
C TYR A 23 21.23 -14.65 7.80
N CYS A 24 20.14 -14.08 7.32
CA CYS A 24 19.29 -14.76 6.33
C CYS A 24 20.01 -14.98 5.01
N ARG A 25 20.74 -13.98 4.51
CA ARG A 25 21.52 -14.11 3.26
C ARG A 25 22.62 -15.16 3.40
N GLU A 26 23.37 -15.15 4.48
CA GLU A 26 24.39 -16.15 4.76
C GLU A 26 23.79 -17.57 4.85
N ALA A 27 22.64 -17.70 5.50
CA ALA A 27 21.93 -18.97 5.59
C ALA A 27 21.47 -19.49 4.22
N LEU A 28 20.96 -18.60 3.36
CA LEU A 28 20.47 -18.97 2.02
C LEU A 28 21.60 -19.28 1.03
N GLU A 29 22.79 -18.73 1.20
CA GLU A 29 23.96 -19.12 0.42
C GLU A 29 24.36 -20.59 0.68
N LEU A 30 24.12 -21.09 1.90
CA LEU A 30 24.44 -22.48 2.27
C LEU A 30 23.24 -23.43 2.09
N TYR A 31 22.04 -22.92 2.25
CA TYR A 31 20.78 -23.66 2.26
C TYR A 31 19.73 -22.91 1.44
N ASP A 32 19.79 -23.04 0.13
CA ASP A 32 18.92 -22.32 -0.82
C ASP A 32 17.42 -22.60 -0.65
N ASN A 33 17.08 -23.74 -0.06
CA ASN A 33 15.71 -24.16 0.24
C ASN A 33 15.28 -23.90 1.69
N PHE A 34 16.00 -23.04 2.41
CA PHE A 34 15.65 -22.70 3.79
C PHE A 34 14.52 -21.67 3.84
N THR A 35 13.29 -22.15 3.74
CA THR A 35 12.06 -21.34 3.68
C THR A 35 11.95 -20.32 4.82
N TYR A 36 12.30 -20.71 6.04
CA TYR A 36 12.30 -19.80 7.19
C TYR A 36 13.21 -18.58 6.96
N ALA A 37 14.44 -18.82 6.54
CA ALA A 37 15.40 -17.75 6.27
C ALA A 37 14.92 -16.84 5.12
N ALA A 38 14.31 -17.41 4.07
CA ALA A 38 13.73 -16.64 2.98
C ALA A 38 12.56 -15.75 3.44
N ASN A 39 11.67 -16.28 4.27
CA ASN A 39 10.55 -15.51 4.82
C ASN A 39 11.03 -14.36 5.73
N GLU A 40 11.96 -14.63 6.62
CA GLU A 40 12.54 -13.59 7.49
C GLU A 40 13.35 -12.55 6.72
N LEU A 41 14.00 -12.93 5.63
CA LEU A 41 14.67 -12.00 4.72
C LEU A 41 13.66 -11.06 4.06
N ALA A 42 12.56 -11.60 3.55
CA ALA A 42 11.49 -10.79 2.96
C ALA A 42 10.93 -9.79 3.98
N VAL A 43 10.67 -10.21 5.22
CA VAL A 43 10.22 -9.33 6.31
C VAL A 43 11.25 -8.23 6.58
N ALA A 44 12.54 -8.57 6.68
CA ALA A 44 13.59 -7.59 6.93
C ALA A 44 13.68 -6.53 5.82
N THR A 45 13.56 -6.93 4.56
CA THR A 45 13.59 -6.00 3.42
C THR A 45 12.36 -5.07 3.40
N ILE A 46 11.18 -5.58 3.75
CA ILE A 46 9.97 -4.76 3.90
C ILE A 46 10.15 -3.74 5.02
N GLN A 47 10.67 -4.14 6.17
CA GLN A 47 10.91 -3.25 7.31
C GLN A 47 11.92 -2.14 7.00
N LYS A 48 12.82 -2.38 6.05
CA LYS A 48 13.84 -1.41 5.59
C LYS A 48 13.38 -0.56 4.41
N ASP A 49 12.11 -0.69 3.99
CA ASP A 49 11.58 0.00 2.80
C ASP A 49 12.29 -0.38 1.48
N THR A 50 12.86 -1.57 1.43
CA THR A 50 13.52 -2.16 0.27
C THR A 50 12.92 -3.52 -0.11
N PRO A 51 11.59 -3.60 -0.32
CA PRO A 51 10.93 -4.88 -0.59
C PRO A 51 11.47 -5.53 -1.86
N ASP A 52 11.58 -6.85 -1.83
CA ASP A 52 12.03 -7.65 -2.98
C ASP A 52 11.19 -8.92 -3.08
N SER A 53 10.22 -8.93 -4.00
CA SER A 53 9.33 -10.08 -4.22
C SER A 53 10.06 -11.30 -4.81
N ASN A 54 11.27 -11.15 -5.34
CA ASN A 54 12.05 -12.28 -5.87
C ASN A 54 12.54 -13.22 -4.78
N ILE A 55 12.66 -12.74 -3.54
CA ILE A 55 13.13 -13.56 -2.40
C ILE A 55 12.19 -14.74 -2.15
N LEU A 56 10.89 -14.51 -2.11
CA LEU A 56 9.89 -15.54 -1.79
C LEU A 56 9.27 -16.20 -3.03
N GLU A 57 9.46 -15.66 -4.22
CA GLU A 57 8.88 -16.22 -5.45
C GLU A 57 9.14 -17.71 -5.64
N PRO A 58 10.36 -18.25 -5.41
CA PRO A 58 10.63 -19.69 -5.53
C PRO A 58 9.87 -20.57 -4.53
N PHE A 59 9.40 -20.00 -3.44
CA PHE A 59 8.69 -20.69 -2.35
C PHE A 59 7.18 -20.60 -2.43
N VAL A 60 6.65 -19.81 -3.36
CA VAL A 60 5.20 -19.60 -3.52
C VAL A 60 4.56 -20.86 -4.11
N SER A 61 3.60 -21.42 -3.38
CA SER A 61 2.78 -22.56 -3.81
C SER A 61 1.52 -22.65 -2.95
N LYS A 62 0.57 -23.50 -3.36
CA LYS A 62 -0.64 -23.77 -2.56
C LYS A 62 -0.34 -24.41 -1.20
N SER A 63 0.82 -25.04 -1.03
CA SER A 63 1.25 -25.66 0.22
C SER A 63 2.20 -24.78 1.04
N ALA A 64 2.50 -23.55 0.56
CA ALA A 64 3.32 -22.63 1.30
C ALA A 64 2.61 -22.16 2.59
N PRO A 65 3.36 -21.83 3.66
CA PRO A 65 2.76 -21.24 4.86
C PRO A 65 1.98 -19.97 4.55
N VAL A 66 0.85 -19.78 5.21
CA VAL A 66 -0.01 -18.59 5.05
C VAL A 66 0.78 -17.29 5.28
N GLU A 67 1.65 -17.28 6.28
CA GLU A 67 2.51 -16.14 6.59
C GLU A 67 3.44 -15.78 5.41
N LEU A 68 4.04 -16.79 4.77
CA LEU A 68 4.90 -16.58 3.60
C LEU A 68 4.11 -15.97 2.43
N LEU A 69 2.94 -16.50 2.15
CA LEU A 69 2.07 -15.99 1.07
C LEU A 69 1.62 -14.56 1.35
N SER A 70 1.26 -14.26 2.60
CA SER A 70 0.88 -12.90 3.02
C SER A 70 2.05 -11.92 2.90
N ASN A 71 3.26 -12.30 3.31
CA ASN A 71 4.46 -11.48 3.17
C ASN A 71 4.83 -11.25 1.70
N GLN A 72 4.65 -12.25 0.85
CA GLN A 72 4.85 -12.10 -0.61
C GLN A 72 3.85 -11.11 -1.19
N ALA A 73 2.57 -11.19 -0.82
CA ALA A 73 1.57 -10.23 -1.26
C ALA A 73 1.92 -8.81 -0.80
N ILE A 74 2.39 -8.62 0.44
CA ILE A 74 2.83 -7.32 0.96
C ILE A 74 4.03 -6.79 0.17
N ALA A 75 5.04 -7.62 -0.11
CA ALA A 75 6.19 -7.20 -0.92
C ALA A 75 5.76 -6.76 -2.33
N LEU A 76 4.87 -7.52 -2.96
CA LEU A 76 4.31 -7.18 -4.27
C LEU A 76 3.50 -5.88 -4.25
N LEU A 77 2.75 -5.61 -3.17
CA LEU A 77 2.05 -4.33 -2.97
C LEU A 77 3.02 -3.15 -2.94
N HIS A 78 4.09 -3.25 -2.16
CA HIS A 78 5.11 -2.21 -2.06
C HIS A 78 5.82 -1.95 -3.41
N GLU A 79 5.93 -2.98 -4.26
CA GLU A 79 6.49 -2.86 -5.61
C GLU A 79 5.48 -2.37 -6.66
N GLY A 80 4.22 -2.13 -6.27
CA GLY A 80 3.14 -1.74 -7.19
C GLY A 80 2.63 -2.87 -8.09
N LYS A 81 2.95 -4.13 -7.78
CA LYS A 81 2.54 -5.32 -8.54
C LYS A 81 1.22 -5.88 -8.00
N TYR A 82 0.16 -5.09 -8.07
CA TYR A 82 -1.10 -5.35 -7.38
C TYR A 82 -1.83 -6.60 -7.87
N THR A 83 -1.86 -6.85 -9.19
CA THR A 83 -2.50 -8.03 -9.78
C THR A 83 -1.79 -9.32 -9.36
N LYS A 84 -0.45 -9.30 -9.31
CA LYS A 84 0.33 -10.44 -8.80
C LYS A 84 0.07 -10.67 -7.30
N ALA A 85 -0.04 -9.60 -6.51
CA ALA A 85 -0.38 -9.70 -5.09
C ALA A 85 -1.74 -10.37 -4.89
N ASP A 86 -2.74 -10.00 -5.66
CA ASP A 86 -4.07 -10.63 -5.63
C ASP A 86 -3.96 -12.14 -5.98
N SER A 87 -3.23 -12.48 -7.03
CA SER A 87 -3.01 -13.88 -7.43
C SER A 87 -2.35 -14.71 -6.33
N VAL A 88 -1.39 -14.15 -5.60
CA VAL A 88 -0.74 -14.84 -4.47
C VAL A 88 -1.75 -15.07 -3.34
N LEU A 89 -2.59 -14.09 -3.02
CA LEU A 89 -3.60 -14.24 -1.96
C LEU A 89 -4.67 -15.29 -2.29
N THR A 90 -4.92 -15.57 -3.56
CA THR A 90 -5.84 -16.67 -3.95
C THR A 90 -5.31 -18.06 -3.58
N LEU A 91 -4.02 -18.19 -3.27
CA LEU A 91 -3.41 -19.43 -2.80
C LEU A 91 -3.63 -19.64 -1.29
N VAL A 92 -3.98 -18.60 -0.55
CA VAL A 92 -4.28 -18.69 0.89
C VAL A 92 -5.65 -19.32 1.06
N PRO A 93 -5.82 -20.31 1.97
CA PRO A 93 -7.14 -20.83 2.29
C PRO A 93 -8.09 -19.73 2.75
N GLU A 94 -9.36 -19.80 2.32
CA GLU A 94 -10.35 -18.74 2.58
C GLU A 94 -10.49 -18.43 4.07
N GLU A 95 -10.46 -19.46 4.92
CA GLU A 95 -10.55 -19.31 6.37
C GLU A 95 -9.32 -18.68 7.03
N ALA A 96 -8.21 -18.58 6.30
CA ALA A 96 -6.93 -18.08 6.81
C ALA A 96 -6.52 -16.74 6.18
N VAL A 97 -7.24 -16.26 5.16
CA VAL A 97 -6.91 -15.00 4.51
C VAL A 97 -7.22 -13.82 5.43
N SER A 98 -6.30 -12.85 5.47
CA SER A 98 -6.59 -11.55 6.11
C SER A 98 -7.56 -10.78 5.23
N GLU A 99 -8.78 -10.57 5.71
CA GLU A 99 -9.81 -9.82 4.98
C GLU A 99 -9.37 -8.39 4.69
N ASP A 100 -8.66 -7.75 5.59
CA ASP A 100 -8.15 -6.39 5.42
C ASP A 100 -7.08 -6.34 4.33
N LEU A 101 -6.12 -7.27 4.33
CA LEU A 101 -5.09 -7.37 3.31
C LEU A 101 -5.71 -7.67 1.94
N GLN A 102 -6.65 -8.60 1.87
CA GLN A 102 -7.35 -8.96 0.64
C GLN A 102 -8.11 -7.75 0.05
N ALA A 103 -8.83 -7.00 0.88
CA ALA A 103 -9.57 -5.83 0.44
C ALA A 103 -8.65 -4.73 -0.09
N ILE A 104 -7.53 -4.47 0.57
CA ILE A 104 -6.53 -3.48 0.11
C ILE A 104 -5.94 -3.90 -1.24
N VAL A 105 -5.55 -5.17 -1.37
CA VAL A 105 -4.99 -5.71 -2.62
C VAL A 105 -6.00 -5.62 -3.76
N GLN A 106 -7.25 -6.01 -3.54
CA GLN A 106 -8.33 -5.92 -4.52
C GLN A 106 -8.59 -4.48 -4.95
N ALA A 107 -8.63 -3.53 -3.99
CA ALA A 107 -8.81 -2.12 -4.30
C ALA A 107 -7.68 -1.58 -5.17
N LEU A 108 -6.43 -1.88 -4.84
CA LEU A 108 -5.26 -1.43 -5.61
C LEU A 108 -5.16 -2.12 -6.98
N ALA A 109 -5.62 -3.36 -7.09
CA ALA A 109 -5.71 -4.08 -8.36
C ALA A 109 -6.87 -3.63 -9.26
N GLY A 110 -7.75 -2.75 -8.75
CA GLY A 110 -8.88 -2.20 -9.51
C GLY A 110 -10.21 -2.95 -9.32
N TYR A 111 -10.27 -3.93 -8.45
CA TYR A 111 -11.50 -4.68 -8.13
C TYR A 111 -12.33 -3.95 -7.07
N TYR A 112 -12.74 -2.70 -7.38
CA TYR A 112 -13.33 -1.78 -6.41
C TYR A 112 -14.66 -2.27 -5.83
N ASN A 113 -15.52 -2.91 -6.66
CA ASN A 113 -16.81 -3.40 -6.17
C ASN A 113 -16.65 -4.49 -5.10
N ASP A 114 -15.66 -5.37 -5.27
CA ASP A 114 -15.38 -6.47 -4.34
C ASP A 114 -14.78 -5.97 -3.02
N ALA A 115 -14.01 -4.88 -3.09
CA ALA A 115 -13.30 -4.33 -1.94
C ALA A 115 -14.11 -3.24 -1.20
N PHE A 116 -15.14 -2.65 -1.83
CA PHE A 116 -15.75 -1.41 -1.36
C PHE A 116 -16.25 -1.47 0.08
N GLU A 117 -17.09 -2.44 0.41
CA GLU A 117 -17.69 -2.52 1.74
C GLU A 117 -16.63 -2.65 2.85
N LYS A 118 -15.61 -3.45 2.59
CA LYS A 118 -14.54 -3.70 3.57
C LYS A 118 -13.64 -2.48 3.75
N VAL A 119 -13.21 -1.84 2.67
CA VAL A 119 -12.35 -0.64 2.74
C VAL A 119 -13.13 0.55 3.28
N ALA A 120 -14.39 0.74 2.86
CA ALA A 120 -15.25 1.81 3.34
C ALA A 120 -15.52 1.70 4.85
N ALA A 121 -15.63 0.49 5.39
CA ALA A 121 -15.84 0.27 6.82
C ALA A 121 -14.64 0.68 7.69
N THR A 122 -13.43 0.83 7.14
CA THR A 122 -12.24 1.19 7.92
C THR A 122 -12.26 2.65 8.37
N SER A 123 -12.77 3.55 7.55
CA SER A 123 -12.97 4.96 7.91
C SER A 123 -13.88 5.68 6.90
N PRO A 124 -14.56 6.78 7.31
CA PRO A 124 -15.29 7.63 6.38
C PRO A 124 -14.42 8.20 5.26
N PHE A 125 -13.17 8.51 5.54
CA PHE A 125 -12.21 8.99 4.55
C PHE A 125 -11.91 7.91 3.48
N ASN A 126 -11.67 6.66 3.89
CA ASN A 126 -11.42 5.58 2.95
C ASN A 126 -12.64 5.29 2.07
N GLU A 127 -13.85 5.43 2.59
CA GLU A 127 -15.07 5.36 1.79
C GLU A 127 -15.09 6.44 0.68
N VAL A 128 -14.74 7.68 1.00
CA VAL A 128 -14.65 8.76 0.00
C VAL A 128 -13.63 8.42 -1.08
N VAL A 129 -12.44 7.94 -0.69
CA VAL A 129 -11.40 7.55 -1.65
C VAL A 129 -11.89 6.45 -2.58
N MET A 130 -12.59 5.44 -2.06
CA MET A 130 -13.18 4.37 -2.87
C MET A 130 -14.27 4.88 -3.82
N LEU A 131 -15.14 5.76 -3.36
CA LEU A 131 -16.19 6.38 -4.19
C LEU A 131 -15.57 7.17 -5.36
N LEU A 132 -14.49 7.92 -5.11
CA LEU A 132 -13.77 8.63 -6.17
C LEU A 132 -13.11 7.67 -7.17
N ALA A 133 -12.51 6.58 -6.69
CA ALA A 133 -11.93 5.54 -7.55
C ALA A 133 -12.99 4.89 -8.45
N MET A 134 -14.21 4.72 -7.94
CA MET A 134 -15.38 4.19 -8.67
C MET A 134 -16.09 5.24 -9.54
N LYS A 135 -15.57 6.47 -9.62
CA LYS A 135 -16.18 7.62 -10.33
C LYS A 135 -17.56 8.03 -9.80
N LYS A 136 -17.88 7.67 -8.57
CA LYS A 136 -19.09 8.11 -7.84
C LYS A 136 -18.85 9.48 -7.18
N ASN A 137 -18.60 10.48 -8.02
CA ASN A 137 -18.09 11.79 -7.57
C ASN A 137 -19.08 12.55 -6.70
N GLN A 138 -20.39 12.47 -7.00
CA GLN A 138 -21.41 13.15 -6.19
C GLN A 138 -21.52 12.53 -4.79
N GLU A 139 -21.56 11.21 -4.70
CA GLU A 139 -21.59 10.51 -3.41
C GLU A 139 -20.35 10.82 -2.56
N ALA A 140 -19.17 10.86 -3.21
CA ALA A 140 -17.92 11.23 -2.55
C ALA A 140 -17.98 12.65 -2.00
N TRP A 141 -18.47 13.62 -2.77
CA TRP A 141 -18.63 15.01 -2.35
C TRP A 141 -19.63 15.13 -1.20
N ASP A 142 -20.82 14.51 -1.32
CA ASP A 142 -21.86 14.56 -0.29
C ASP A 142 -21.32 14.10 1.06
N LYS A 143 -20.44 13.12 1.04
CA LYS A 143 -19.82 12.61 2.26
C LYS A 143 -18.71 13.54 2.78
N ILE A 144 -17.70 13.88 1.95
CA ILE A 144 -16.53 14.63 2.42
C ILE A 144 -16.87 16.08 2.79
N SER A 145 -17.87 16.68 2.14
CA SER A 145 -18.29 18.05 2.44
C SER A 145 -18.90 18.22 3.84
N THR A 146 -19.34 17.12 4.45
CA THR A 146 -19.93 17.12 5.81
C THR A 146 -18.99 16.54 6.86
N MET A 147 -17.79 16.06 6.47
CA MET A 147 -16.78 15.54 7.37
C MET A 147 -15.96 16.65 8.00
N ASP A 148 -15.52 16.46 9.23
CA ASP A 148 -14.44 17.24 9.84
C ASP A 148 -13.12 16.88 9.16
N VAL A 149 -12.64 17.77 8.30
CA VAL A 149 -11.42 17.62 7.51
C VAL A 149 -10.30 18.40 8.18
N GLU A 150 -9.23 17.73 8.59
CA GLU A 150 -8.13 18.31 9.36
C GLU A 150 -6.77 18.15 8.71
N THR A 151 -6.53 17.02 8.03
CA THR A 151 -5.21 16.67 7.48
C THR A 151 -5.02 17.18 6.05
N ALA A 152 -3.76 17.36 5.66
CA ALA A 152 -3.41 17.74 4.28
C ALA A 152 -3.98 16.77 3.25
N ARG A 153 -3.89 15.46 3.54
CA ARG A 153 -4.41 14.41 2.66
C ARG A 153 -5.93 14.50 2.49
N GLU A 154 -6.66 14.74 3.56
CA GLU A 154 -8.12 14.90 3.51
C GLU A 154 -8.54 16.13 2.69
N TYR A 155 -7.86 17.26 2.87
CA TYR A 155 -8.07 18.45 2.04
C TYR A 155 -7.75 18.22 0.58
N TYR A 156 -6.69 17.47 0.29
CA TYR A 156 -6.33 17.10 -1.09
C TYR A 156 -7.43 16.28 -1.76
N ILE A 157 -7.94 15.27 -1.09
CA ILE A 157 -9.04 14.43 -1.59
C ILE A 157 -10.33 15.24 -1.74
N LYS A 158 -10.61 16.16 -0.82
CA LYS A 158 -11.75 17.09 -0.92
C LYS A 158 -11.65 17.99 -2.16
N ALA A 159 -10.44 18.45 -2.48
CA ALA A 159 -10.19 19.23 -3.69
C ALA A 159 -10.50 18.42 -4.97
N ILE A 160 -10.10 17.14 -5.01
CA ILE A 160 -10.41 16.24 -6.14
C ILE A 160 -11.94 16.10 -6.29
N ALA A 161 -12.63 15.79 -5.21
CA ALA A 161 -14.09 15.61 -5.23
C ALA A 161 -14.81 16.88 -5.72
N ALA A 162 -14.41 18.04 -5.22
CA ALA A 162 -14.96 19.32 -5.62
C ALA A 162 -14.67 19.63 -7.09
N ASN A 163 -13.42 19.43 -7.54
CA ASN A 163 -13.01 19.77 -8.91
C ASN A 163 -13.72 18.90 -9.95
N ARG A 164 -13.90 17.61 -9.68
CA ARG A 164 -14.64 16.70 -10.56
C ARG A 164 -16.11 17.09 -10.75
N LEU A 165 -16.67 17.84 -9.81
CA LEU A 165 -18.03 18.39 -9.86
C LEU A 165 -18.07 19.87 -10.26
N GLU A 166 -16.97 20.41 -10.76
CA GLU A 166 -16.84 21.83 -11.16
C GLU A 166 -17.14 22.82 -10.05
N LYS A 167 -16.97 22.42 -8.79
CA LYS A 167 -17.06 23.27 -7.61
C LYS A 167 -15.73 23.99 -7.38
N ILE A 168 -15.36 24.87 -8.31
CA ILE A 168 -14.01 25.44 -8.41
C ILE A 168 -13.59 26.20 -7.16
N GLY A 169 -14.49 26.98 -6.55
CA GLY A 169 -14.21 27.71 -5.31
C GLY A 169 -13.82 26.77 -4.16
N ASP A 170 -14.60 25.73 -3.93
CA ASP A 170 -14.31 24.71 -2.91
C ASP A 170 -13.03 23.95 -3.23
N ALA A 171 -12.80 23.64 -4.50
CA ALA A 171 -11.61 22.94 -4.95
C ALA A 171 -10.33 23.75 -4.69
N ILE A 172 -10.31 25.03 -5.04
CA ILE A 172 -9.17 25.94 -4.82
C ILE A 172 -8.89 26.08 -3.33
N MET A 173 -9.91 26.38 -2.52
CA MET A 173 -9.76 26.51 -1.07
C MET A 173 -9.17 25.23 -0.44
N SER A 174 -9.63 24.08 -0.89
CA SER A 174 -9.18 22.79 -0.36
C SER A 174 -7.74 22.49 -0.76
N ILE A 175 -7.34 22.71 -2.02
CA ILE A 175 -5.97 22.46 -2.45
C ILE A 175 -4.98 23.43 -1.81
N GLU A 176 -5.34 24.70 -1.68
CA GLU A 176 -4.52 25.68 -0.98
C GLU A 176 -4.28 25.27 0.47
N LYS A 177 -5.31 24.80 1.16
CA LYS A 177 -5.18 24.31 2.55
C LYS A 177 -4.34 23.06 2.63
N ALA A 178 -4.49 22.11 1.71
CA ALA A 178 -3.65 20.92 1.64
C ALA A 178 -2.17 21.28 1.50
N LEU A 179 -1.82 22.19 0.58
CA LEU A 179 -0.45 22.63 0.33
C LEU A 179 0.13 23.52 1.46
N GLU A 180 -0.72 24.25 2.19
CA GLU A 180 -0.32 24.95 3.41
C GLU A 180 0.10 23.98 4.52
N LEU A 181 -0.67 22.90 4.71
CA LEU A 181 -0.41 21.89 5.73
C LEU A 181 0.76 20.95 5.37
N ASP A 182 0.89 20.63 4.09
CA ASP A 182 1.99 19.78 3.59
C ASP A 182 2.46 20.28 2.22
N PRO A 183 3.48 21.16 2.17
CA PRO A 183 4.03 21.68 0.92
C PRO A 183 4.59 20.61 -0.03
N SER A 184 4.96 19.42 0.47
CA SER A 184 5.49 18.33 -0.37
C SER A 184 4.45 17.77 -1.34
N LEU A 185 3.17 17.98 -1.08
CA LEU A 185 2.07 17.58 -1.98
C LEU A 185 2.07 18.36 -3.31
N LEU A 186 2.80 19.47 -3.40
CA LEU A 186 2.90 20.22 -4.66
C LEU A 186 3.47 19.38 -5.80
N GLU A 187 4.46 18.54 -5.52
CA GLU A 187 5.07 17.67 -6.54
C GLU A 187 4.08 16.60 -7.05
N VAL A 188 3.20 16.12 -6.18
CA VAL A 188 2.10 15.24 -6.58
C VAL A 188 1.05 16.02 -7.40
N ALA A 189 0.66 17.20 -6.93
CA ALA A 189 -0.34 18.04 -7.57
C ALA A 189 0.03 18.45 -9.01
N LYS A 190 1.30 18.67 -9.29
CA LYS A 190 1.81 19.02 -10.63
C LYS A 190 1.60 17.93 -11.68
N VAL A 191 1.44 16.69 -11.27
CA VAL A 191 1.24 15.53 -12.18
C VAL A 191 -0.14 14.90 -12.04
N ASP A 192 -0.96 15.41 -11.13
CA ASP A 192 -2.31 14.94 -10.89
C ASP A 192 -3.32 15.64 -11.80
N GLY A 193 -3.91 14.89 -12.73
CA GLY A 193 -4.89 15.41 -13.68
C GLY A 193 -6.16 15.95 -13.04
N ASP A 194 -6.49 15.55 -11.82
CA ASP A 194 -7.65 16.07 -11.05
C ASP A 194 -7.35 17.39 -10.34
N ILE A 195 -6.08 17.80 -10.26
CA ILE A 195 -5.65 18.94 -9.44
C ILE A 195 -4.86 20.00 -10.22
N ILE A 196 -4.08 19.61 -11.23
CA ILE A 196 -3.14 20.51 -11.91
C ILE A 196 -3.77 21.82 -12.40
N ASP A 197 -5.02 21.77 -12.86
CA ASP A 197 -5.74 22.94 -13.36
C ASP A 197 -6.08 23.95 -12.25
N LEU A 198 -6.07 23.52 -11.00
CA LEU A 198 -6.30 24.39 -9.84
C LEU A 198 -5.06 25.18 -9.41
N LEU A 199 -3.87 24.77 -9.85
CA LEU A 199 -2.62 25.40 -9.45
C LEU A 199 -2.40 26.70 -10.20
N PRO A 200 -1.82 27.74 -9.55
CA PRO A 200 -1.33 28.95 -10.23
C PRO A 200 -0.29 28.58 -11.30
N GLU A 201 -0.23 29.35 -12.39
CA GLU A 201 0.69 29.07 -13.51
C GLU A 201 2.14 28.99 -13.07
N GLU A 202 2.58 29.84 -12.14
CA GLU A 202 3.95 29.82 -11.59
C GLU A 202 4.29 28.53 -10.84
N GLN A 203 3.30 27.78 -10.36
CA GLN A 203 3.49 26.49 -9.69
C GLN A 203 3.45 25.30 -10.64
N LYS A 204 2.93 25.49 -11.85
CA LYS A 204 2.89 24.45 -12.89
C LYS A 204 4.21 24.29 -13.63
N ILE A 205 5.02 25.33 -13.65
CA ILE A 205 6.27 25.40 -14.40
C ILE A 205 7.44 25.05 -13.49
N LYS A 206 8.35 24.24 -14.00
CA LYS A 206 9.67 24.03 -13.43
C LYS A 206 10.69 24.85 -14.12
#